data_61a0050b4c01719b1400aa39b2f00b7b
#
_entry.id   61a0050b4c01719b1400aa39b2f00b7b
#
_cell.length_a   1.000
_cell.length_b   1.000
_cell.length_c   1.000
_cell.angle_alpha   90.00
_cell.angle_beta   90.00
_cell.angle_gamma   90.00
#
_symmetry.space_group_name_H-M   'P 1'
#
loop_
_entity.id
_entity.type
_entity.pdbx_description
1 polymer ?
#
loop_
_entity_poly.entity_id
_entity_poly.type
_entity_poly.pdbx_seq_one_letter_code
_entity_poly.pdbx_strand_id
1 'polypeptide(L)'
;MSFPLANANWHGGRGGHVGFSPVLPPRGDLALDQFKRTFALYRQYGMDYHASFAMGERHLTNVNQILYDKDDTDMTGRVDAMFRALVADSRARGYGEYRTHIEYMDLVAGTYDFNDHALRRLNQKVKAALDPNGVVAPGKSGIWPKGRPA
;
A
#
# COMPACT_ATOMS: atom_id res chain seq x y z
N MET A 1 -18.93 5.55 9.47
CA MET A 1 -17.63 6.18 9.77
C MET A 1 -17.15 6.88 8.50
N SER A 2 -17.34 8.20 8.40
CA SER A 2 -17.07 9.01 7.17
C SER A 2 -15.62 9.49 7.10
N PHE A 3 -14.70 8.64 7.43
CA PHE A 3 -13.29 8.94 7.64
C PHE A 3 -12.57 9.55 6.42
N PRO A 4 -12.73 9.05 5.18
CA PRO A 4 -12.03 9.59 4.02
C PRO A 4 -12.50 10.99 3.61
N LEU A 5 -13.78 11.31 3.81
CA LEU A 5 -14.34 12.60 3.42
C LEU A 5 -13.91 13.75 4.34
N ALA A 6 -13.72 13.47 5.64
CA ALA A 6 -13.19 14.45 6.58
C ALA A 6 -11.75 14.86 6.23
N ASN A 7 -10.95 13.90 5.74
CA ASN A 7 -9.57 14.15 5.34
C ASN A 7 -9.46 14.94 4.03
N ALA A 8 -10.40 14.76 3.09
CA ALA A 8 -10.41 15.53 1.84
C ALA A 8 -10.67 17.01 2.07
N ASN A 9 -11.37 17.37 3.15
CA ASN A 9 -11.65 18.76 3.53
C ASN A 9 -10.60 19.34 4.50
N TRP A 10 -9.69 18.53 5.00
CA TRP A 10 -8.59 19.02 5.81
C TRP A 10 -7.76 20.03 5.02
N HIS A 11 -7.26 21.08 5.65
CA HIS A 11 -6.58 22.19 4.97
C HIS A 11 -7.39 22.85 3.81
N GLY A 12 -8.70 22.98 3.96
CA GLY A 12 -9.52 23.63 2.93
C GLY A 12 -9.57 22.87 1.60
N GLY A 13 -9.54 21.55 1.65
CA GLY A 13 -9.61 20.68 0.47
C GLY A 13 -8.24 20.28 -0.13
N ARG A 14 -7.14 20.73 0.44
CA ARG A 14 -5.77 20.37 0.01
C ARG A 14 -5.26 19.07 0.64
N GLY A 15 -5.96 18.54 1.63
CA GLY A 15 -5.61 17.30 2.28
C GLY A 15 -5.56 16.12 1.31
N GLY A 16 -4.47 15.37 1.37
CA GLY A 16 -4.28 14.08 0.71
C GLY A 16 -4.19 12.95 1.73
N HIS A 17 -4.42 11.73 1.28
CA HIS A 17 -4.14 10.56 2.09
C HIS A 17 -3.61 9.41 1.24
N VAL A 18 -2.71 8.64 1.83
CA VAL A 18 -2.24 7.35 1.29
C VAL A 18 -2.52 6.28 2.33
N GLY A 19 -3.24 5.23 1.93
CA GLY A 19 -3.48 4.08 2.78
C GLY A 19 -2.32 3.10 2.71
N PHE A 20 -1.88 2.60 3.87
CA PHE A 20 -0.95 1.47 3.99
C PHE A 20 -1.60 0.41 4.87
N SER A 21 -1.83 -0.79 4.34
CA SER A 21 -2.67 -1.79 5.00
C SER A 21 -2.07 -3.19 4.91
N PRO A 22 -0.95 -3.47 5.61
CA PRO A 22 -0.35 -4.80 5.60
C PRO A 22 -1.25 -5.82 6.29
N VAL A 23 -1.21 -7.04 5.75
CA VAL A 23 -1.95 -8.20 6.26
C VAL A 23 -0.99 -9.12 7.01
N LEU A 24 -1.35 -9.49 8.22
CA LEU A 24 -0.55 -10.34 9.11
C LEU A 24 -1.42 -11.41 9.78
N PRO A 25 -0.81 -12.46 10.34
CA PRO A 25 -1.54 -13.46 11.12
C PRO A 25 -2.27 -12.83 12.31
N PRO A 26 -3.46 -13.36 12.73
CA PRO A 26 -4.27 -12.79 13.80
C PRO A 26 -3.69 -13.15 15.18
N ARG A 27 -2.52 -12.59 15.49
CA ARG A 27 -1.77 -12.78 16.74
C ARG A 27 -1.46 -11.44 17.38
N GLY A 28 -1.70 -11.31 18.68
CA GLY A 28 -1.51 -10.06 19.42
C GLY A 28 -0.05 -9.60 19.49
N ASP A 29 0.91 -10.53 19.61
CA ASP A 29 2.35 -10.22 19.61
C ASP A 29 2.80 -9.63 18.26
N LEU A 30 2.33 -10.19 17.13
CA LEU A 30 2.63 -9.68 15.80
C LEU A 30 1.95 -8.32 15.55
N ALA A 31 0.72 -8.13 16.05
CA ALA A 31 0.03 -6.85 15.98
C ALA A 31 0.78 -5.76 16.74
N LEU A 32 1.26 -6.07 17.95
CA LEU A 32 2.03 -5.13 18.75
C LEU A 32 3.38 -4.78 18.12
N ASP A 33 4.08 -5.77 17.56
CA ASP A 33 5.33 -5.56 16.83
C ASP A 33 5.10 -4.69 15.59
N GLN A 34 4.06 -4.99 14.80
CA GLN A 34 3.66 -4.17 13.63
C GLN A 34 3.36 -2.72 14.03
N PHE A 35 2.58 -2.53 15.09
CA PHE A 35 2.28 -1.20 15.63
C PHE A 35 3.56 -0.42 15.97
N LYS A 36 4.47 -1.02 16.75
CA LYS A 36 5.70 -0.35 17.20
C LYS A 36 6.57 0.10 16.03
N ARG A 37 6.76 -0.77 15.04
CA ARG A 37 7.59 -0.48 13.87
C ARG A 37 6.97 0.59 12.97
N THR A 38 5.68 0.45 12.69
CA THR A 38 4.95 1.43 11.89
C THR A 38 4.97 2.80 12.56
N PHE A 39 4.68 2.85 13.86
CA PHE A 39 4.74 4.09 14.64
C PHE A 39 6.14 4.73 14.62
N ALA A 40 7.21 3.92 14.72
CA ALA A 40 8.57 4.42 14.65
C ALA A 40 8.88 5.05 13.29
N LEU A 41 8.44 4.44 12.17
CA LEU A 41 8.59 4.99 10.83
C LEU A 41 7.82 6.30 10.67
N TYR A 42 6.56 6.38 11.12
CA TYR A 42 5.81 7.64 11.10
C TYR A 42 6.56 8.77 11.83
N ARG A 43 7.08 8.48 13.01
CA ARG A 43 7.89 9.45 13.78
C ARG A 43 9.19 9.84 13.06
N GLN A 44 9.88 8.88 12.46
CA GLN A 44 11.11 9.12 11.72
C GLN A 44 10.91 10.09 10.57
N TYR A 45 9.78 9.98 9.87
CA TYR A 45 9.44 10.85 8.75
C TYR A 45 8.64 12.10 9.15
N GLY A 46 8.41 12.33 10.45
CA GLY A 46 7.69 13.49 10.95
C GLY A 46 6.21 13.53 10.53
N MET A 47 5.58 12.34 10.46
CA MET A 47 4.17 12.20 10.09
C MET A 47 3.31 11.82 11.30
N ASP A 48 2.08 12.32 11.35
CA ASP A 48 1.12 11.94 12.37
C ASP A 48 0.64 10.49 12.16
N TYR A 49 0.70 9.71 13.25
CA TYR A 49 0.30 8.31 13.21
C TYR A 49 -1.20 8.15 13.41
N HIS A 50 -1.84 7.59 12.40
CA HIS A 50 -3.24 7.21 12.46
C HIS A 50 -3.43 5.82 11.91
N ALA A 51 -3.86 4.88 12.75
CA ALA A 51 -4.08 3.49 12.36
C ALA A 51 -5.16 2.79 13.16
N SER A 52 -5.66 1.70 12.60
CA SER A 52 -6.54 0.73 13.26
C SER A 52 -6.16 -0.68 12.87
N PHE A 53 -6.67 -1.66 13.60
CA PHE A 53 -6.58 -3.06 13.23
C PHE A 53 -7.98 -3.61 12.95
N ALA A 54 -8.15 -4.21 11.78
CA ALA A 54 -9.36 -4.94 11.41
C ALA A 54 -9.07 -6.44 11.50
N MET A 55 -9.81 -7.14 12.34
CA MET A 55 -9.67 -8.58 12.53
C MET A 55 -10.67 -9.33 11.66
N GLY A 56 -10.16 -10.19 10.80
CA GLY A 56 -10.93 -11.22 10.10
C GLY A 56 -10.77 -12.59 10.77
N GLU A 57 -11.39 -13.62 10.22
CA GLU A 57 -11.33 -14.98 10.78
C GLU A 57 -9.90 -15.57 10.75
N ARG A 58 -9.12 -15.26 9.73
CA ARG A 58 -7.81 -15.86 9.49
C ARG A 58 -6.69 -14.86 9.27
N HIS A 59 -6.96 -13.58 9.41
CA HIS A 59 -5.99 -12.51 9.20
C HIS A 59 -6.30 -11.28 10.04
N LEU A 60 -5.29 -10.47 10.22
CA LEU A 60 -5.39 -9.15 10.80
C LEU A 60 -4.87 -8.15 9.76
N THR A 61 -5.63 -7.09 9.50
CA THR A 61 -5.19 -6.00 8.63
C THR A 61 -4.89 -4.77 9.47
N ASN A 62 -3.66 -4.28 9.39
CA ASN A 62 -3.28 -3.02 10.04
C ASN A 62 -3.55 -1.85 9.08
N VAL A 63 -4.68 -1.19 9.24
CA VAL A 63 -5.11 -0.08 8.37
C VAL A 63 -4.49 1.21 8.86
N ASN A 64 -3.53 1.74 8.14
CA ASN A 64 -2.88 3.01 8.41
C ASN A 64 -3.31 4.07 7.39
N GLN A 65 -3.40 5.33 7.84
CA GLN A 65 -3.66 6.49 7.01
C GLN A 65 -2.49 7.46 7.13
N ILE A 66 -1.85 7.75 6.01
CA ILE A 66 -0.81 8.79 5.92
C ILE A 66 -1.51 10.04 5.40
N LEU A 67 -1.63 11.04 6.26
CA LEU A 67 -2.31 12.31 5.96
C LEU A 67 -1.28 13.37 5.64
N TYR A 68 -1.50 14.15 4.59
CA TYR A 68 -0.55 15.19 4.17
C TYR A 68 -1.22 16.32 3.41
N ASP A 69 -0.56 17.47 3.35
CA ASP A 69 -0.93 18.59 2.48
C ASP A 69 -0.34 18.34 1.09
N LYS A 70 -1.21 18.30 0.06
CA LYS A 70 -0.80 18.07 -1.34
C LYS A 70 0.02 19.21 -1.93
N ASP A 71 -0.13 20.42 -1.40
CA ASP A 71 0.58 21.59 -1.86
C ASP A 71 1.95 21.76 -1.19
N ASP A 72 2.22 20.99 -0.12
CA ASP A 72 3.54 20.91 0.52
C ASP A 72 4.40 19.85 -0.16
N THR A 73 5.33 20.28 -1.00
CA THR A 73 6.22 19.40 -1.76
C THR A 73 7.19 18.62 -0.87
N ASP A 74 7.66 19.22 0.25
CA ASP A 74 8.51 18.52 1.21
C ASP A 74 7.74 17.40 1.90
N MET A 75 6.52 17.68 2.36
CA MET A 75 5.65 16.69 2.99
C MET A 75 5.30 15.57 2.02
N THR A 76 5.01 15.89 0.76
CA THR A 76 4.74 14.90 -0.30
C THR A 76 5.95 13.98 -0.53
N GLY A 77 7.16 14.53 -0.57
CA GLY A 77 8.40 13.74 -0.69
C GLY A 77 8.64 12.82 0.52
N ARG A 78 8.35 13.31 1.73
CA ARG A 78 8.44 12.48 2.97
C ARG A 78 7.42 11.36 2.97
N VAL A 79 6.21 11.58 2.47
CA VAL A 79 5.16 10.55 2.32
C VAL A 79 5.61 9.45 1.37
N ASP A 80 6.16 9.79 0.20
CA ASP A 80 6.67 8.79 -0.75
C ASP A 80 7.79 7.94 -0.13
N ALA A 81 8.78 8.60 0.48
CA ALA A 81 9.89 7.90 1.13
C ALA A 81 9.42 7.00 2.27
N MET A 82 8.50 7.47 3.10
CA MET A 82 7.92 6.69 4.20
C MET A 82 7.11 5.51 3.68
N PHE A 83 6.29 5.67 2.65
CA PHE A 83 5.50 4.58 2.09
C PHE A 83 6.39 3.45 1.56
N ARG A 84 7.48 3.80 0.85
CA ARG A 84 8.48 2.83 0.38
C ARG A 84 9.15 2.09 1.54
N ALA A 85 9.50 2.79 2.61
CA ALA A 85 10.08 2.20 3.82
C ALA A 85 9.09 1.24 4.52
N LEU A 86 7.81 1.62 4.63
CA LEU A 86 6.75 0.78 5.18
C LEU A 86 6.54 -0.51 4.38
N VAL A 87 6.54 -0.42 3.05
CA VAL A 87 6.44 -1.59 2.16
C VAL A 87 7.66 -2.50 2.31
N ALA A 88 8.86 -1.93 2.37
CA ALA A 88 10.09 -2.71 2.55
C ALA A 88 10.12 -3.44 3.90
N ASP A 89 9.72 -2.77 4.99
CA ASP A 89 9.62 -3.37 6.32
C ASP A 89 8.60 -4.52 6.36
N SER A 90 7.42 -4.34 5.77
CA SER A 90 6.40 -5.39 5.68
C SER A 90 6.86 -6.59 4.84
N ARG A 91 7.51 -6.34 3.69
CA ARG A 91 8.10 -7.40 2.85
C ARG A 91 9.10 -8.24 3.63
N ALA A 92 9.98 -7.60 4.40
CA ALA A 92 11.00 -8.30 5.20
C ALA A 92 10.39 -9.27 6.25
N ARG A 93 9.10 -9.10 6.57
CA ARG A 93 8.34 -9.95 7.50
C ARG A 93 7.39 -10.93 6.80
N GLY A 94 7.35 -10.91 5.48
CA GLY A 94 6.43 -11.73 4.69
C GLY A 94 4.98 -11.22 4.72
N TYR A 95 4.75 -9.95 5.07
CA TYR A 95 3.42 -9.36 5.06
C TYR A 95 3.13 -8.72 3.71
N GLY A 96 1.97 -9.03 3.14
CA GLY A 96 1.49 -8.43 1.91
C GLY A 96 0.59 -7.23 2.19
N GLU A 97 0.52 -6.31 1.25
CA GLU A 97 -0.38 -5.16 1.30
C GLU A 97 -1.79 -5.56 0.86
N TYR A 98 -2.81 -5.26 1.66
CA TYR A 98 -4.20 -5.57 1.35
C TYR A 98 -4.72 -4.76 0.14
N ARG A 99 -4.45 -3.45 0.15
CA ARG A 99 -4.89 -2.52 -0.90
C ARG A 99 -3.95 -1.34 -0.95
N THR A 100 -3.37 -1.08 -2.11
CA THR A 100 -2.42 -0.01 -2.29
C THR A 100 -2.96 1.13 -3.16
N HIS A 101 -2.40 2.32 -2.98
CA HIS A 101 -2.61 3.47 -3.84
C HIS A 101 -2.10 3.19 -5.26
N ILE A 102 -2.73 3.80 -6.27
CA ILE A 102 -2.39 3.56 -7.70
C ILE A 102 -0.90 3.81 -8.00
N GLU A 103 -0.31 4.83 -7.41
CA GLU A 103 1.10 5.20 -7.56
C GLU A 103 2.07 4.07 -7.16
N TYR A 104 1.68 3.23 -6.21
CA TYR A 104 2.56 2.21 -5.64
C TYR A 104 2.19 0.77 -6.05
N MET A 105 1.31 0.60 -7.05
CA MET A 105 0.86 -0.74 -7.44
C MET A 105 2.00 -1.63 -7.93
N ASP A 106 2.93 -1.09 -8.71
CA ASP A 106 4.09 -1.84 -9.19
C ASP A 106 5.06 -2.16 -8.06
N LEU A 107 5.31 -1.21 -7.15
CA LEU A 107 6.14 -1.42 -5.97
C LEU A 107 5.60 -2.56 -5.12
N VAL A 108 4.32 -2.52 -4.76
CA VAL A 108 3.68 -3.56 -3.95
C VAL A 108 3.61 -4.90 -4.68
N ALA A 109 3.25 -4.90 -5.96
CA ALA A 109 3.26 -6.12 -6.76
C ALA A 109 4.65 -6.78 -6.86
N GLY A 110 5.71 -5.97 -6.80
CA GLY A 110 7.09 -6.44 -6.74
C GLY A 110 7.45 -7.19 -5.45
N THR A 111 6.69 -7.02 -4.37
CA THR A 111 6.94 -7.74 -3.11
C THR A 111 6.49 -9.21 -3.13
N TYR A 112 5.59 -9.58 -4.05
CA TYR A 112 5.13 -10.95 -4.25
C TYR A 112 6.08 -11.70 -5.19
N ASP A 113 7.28 -12.00 -4.70
CA ASP A 113 8.41 -12.49 -5.50
C ASP A 113 8.59 -14.03 -5.50
N PHE A 114 7.71 -14.76 -4.81
CA PHE A 114 7.75 -16.22 -4.75
C PHE A 114 7.85 -16.84 -6.16
N ASN A 115 8.75 -17.80 -6.31
CA ASN A 115 9.01 -18.55 -7.55
C ASN A 115 9.11 -17.60 -8.78
N ASP A 116 10.01 -16.62 -8.69
CA ASP A 116 10.25 -15.61 -9.74
C ASP A 116 8.94 -14.92 -10.16
N HIS A 117 8.23 -14.32 -9.22
CA HIS A 117 6.95 -13.63 -9.43
C HIS A 117 5.87 -14.48 -10.13
N ALA A 118 5.73 -15.75 -9.76
CA ALA A 118 4.80 -16.69 -10.39
C ALA A 118 3.35 -16.16 -10.48
N LEU A 119 2.87 -15.49 -9.42
CA LEU A 119 1.54 -14.88 -9.41
C LEU A 119 1.40 -13.81 -10.49
N ARG A 120 2.39 -12.91 -10.61
CA ARG A 120 2.39 -11.87 -11.64
C ARG A 120 2.41 -12.48 -13.05
N ARG A 121 3.28 -13.46 -13.28
CA ARG A 121 3.36 -14.14 -14.58
C ARG A 121 2.06 -14.84 -14.97
N LEU A 122 1.37 -15.49 -14.02
CA LEU A 122 0.07 -16.09 -14.25
C LEU A 122 -0.96 -15.02 -14.64
N ASN A 123 -1.08 -13.97 -13.84
CA ASN A 123 -2.03 -12.89 -14.07
C ASN A 123 -1.78 -12.17 -15.40
N GLN A 124 -0.52 -11.98 -15.80
CA GLN A 124 -0.17 -11.42 -17.12
C GLN A 124 -0.61 -12.32 -18.29
N LYS A 125 -0.50 -13.64 -18.15
CA LYS A 125 -1.02 -14.59 -19.17
C LYS A 125 -2.54 -14.51 -19.27
N VAL A 126 -3.24 -14.48 -18.15
CA VAL A 126 -4.70 -14.32 -18.11
C VAL A 126 -5.11 -12.98 -18.73
N LYS A 127 -4.43 -11.90 -18.35
CA LYS A 127 -4.63 -10.55 -18.91
C LYS A 127 -4.47 -10.55 -20.43
N ALA A 128 -3.38 -11.10 -20.94
CA ALA A 128 -3.12 -11.15 -22.39
C ALA A 128 -4.15 -11.97 -23.18
N ALA A 129 -4.72 -13.01 -22.56
CA ALA A 129 -5.75 -13.85 -23.19
C ALA A 129 -7.12 -13.16 -23.23
N LEU A 130 -7.49 -12.44 -22.14
CA LEU A 130 -8.82 -11.84 -22.01
C LEU A 130 -8.89 -10.39 -22.53
N ASP A 131 -7.77 -9.69 -22.52
CA ASP A 131 -7.68 -8.28 -22.93
C ASP A 131 -6.43 -8.05 -23.83
N PRO A 132 -6.45 -8.60 -25.04
CA PRO A 132 -5.30 -8.52 -25.96
C PRO A 132 -4.96 -7.09 -26.36
N ASN A 133 -5.93 -6.18 -26.31
CA ASN A 133 -5.75 -4.75 -26.64
C ASN A 133 -5.30 -3.91 -25.43
N GLY A 134 -5.25 -4.48 -24.22
CA GLY A 134 -4.76 -3.82 -23.03
C GLY A 134 -5.62 -2.64 -22.52
N VAL A 135 -6.92 -2.68 -22.77
CA VAL A 135 -7.87 -1.59 -22.47
C VAL A 135 -8.37 -1.67 -21.01
N VAL A 136 -8.53 -2.87 -20.47
CA VAL A 136 -9.13 -3.08 -19.14
C VAL A 136 -8.11 -2.82 -18.03
N ALA A 137 -8.28 -1.74 -17.28
CA ALA A 137 -7.50 -1.39 -16.09
C ALA A 137 -5.98 -1.69 -16.22
N PRO A 138 -5.27 -1.10 -17.18
CA PRO A 138 -3.84 -1.34 -17.37
C PRO A 138 -3.06 -0.89 -16.12
N GLY A 139 -2.14 -1.74 -15.65
CA GLY A 139 -1.33 -1.46 -14.45
C GLY A 139 -2.00 -1.77 -13.12
N LYS A 140 -3.28 -2.13 -13.10
CA LYS A 140 -3.95 -2.52 -11.87
C LYS A 140 -3.23 -3.69 -11.19
N SER A 141 -2.84 -3.49 -9.93
CA SER A 141 -2.06 -4.46 -9.12
C SER A 141 -0.75 -4.91 -9.81
N GLY A 142 -0.11 -4.01 -10.57
CA GLY A 142 1.13 -4.29 -11.30
C GLY A 142 0.96 -5.22 -12.50
N ILE A 143 -0.28 -5.40 -12.99
CA ILE A 143 -0.55 -6.24 -14.16
C ILE A 143 -0.73 -5.36 -15.39
N TRP A 144 0.25 -5.39 -16.27
CA TRP A 144 0.31 -4.58 -17.47
C TRP A 144 -0.04 -5.37 -18.74
N PRO A 145 -0.53 -4.69 -19.79
CA PRO A 145 -0.66 -5.28 -21.12
C PRO A 145 0.69 -5.76 -21.67
N LYS A 146 0.65 -6.76 -22.54
CA LYS A 146 1.83 -7.28 -23.22
C LYS A 146 2.51 -6.17 -24.06
N GLY A 147 3.84 -6.03 -23.92
CA GLY A 147 4.63 -5.09 -24.71
C GLY A 147 4.85 -3.71 -24.07
N ARG A 148 4.34 -3.42 -22.87
CA ARG A 148 4.75 -2.24 -22.13
C ARG A 148 6.06 -2.53 -21.40
N PRO A 149 7.09 -1.66 -21.49
CA PRO A 149 8.29 -1.77 -20.66
C PRO A 149 7.89 -1.64 -19.17
N ALA A 150 8.51 -2.47 -18.32
CA ALA A 150 8.35 -2.42 -16.89
C ALA A 150 8.94 -1.13 -16.31
#